data_7013679ff035441c24967b69f7490b94
#
_entry.id   7013679ff035441c24967b69f7490b94
#
_cell.length_a   1.000
_cell.length_b   1.000
_cell.length_c   1.000
_cell.angle_alpha   90.00
_cell.angle_beta   90.00
_cell.angle_gamma   90.00
#
_symmetry.space_group_name_H-M   'P 1'
#
loop_
_entity.id
_entity.type
_entity.pdbx_description
1 polymer ?
#
loop_
_entity_poly.entity_id
_entity_poly.type
_entity_poly.pdbx_seq_one_letter_code
_entity_poly.pdbx_strand_id
1 'polypeptide(L)'
;MNEEVSAAEQLTISLLGRIAFKNDDLKGLVQKGSKKPAQVLAAYNLCDGNTPVTTIARRAKIAHPSLSVAIAKWERLGIVLKKKRGGETLPLGLFRIE
;
A
#
# COMPACT_ATOMS: atom_id res chain seq x y z
N MET A 1 1.57 13.02 19.77
CA MET A 1 2.32 12.45 18.64
C MET A 1 1.62 12.79 17.35
N ASN A 2 2.37 13.13 16.37
CA ASN A 2 1.78 13.32 15.04
C ASN A 2 1.26 11.99 14.53
N GLU A 3 0.09 12.01 13.96
CA GLU A 3 -0.52 10.85 13.36
C GLU A 3 0.17 10.45 12.06
N GLU A 4 1.01 11.34 11.55
CA GLU A 4 1.72 11.13 10.30
C GLU A 4 3.18 10.82 10.57
N VAL A 5 3.71 9.91 9.77
CA VAL A 5 5.14 9.64 9.76
C VAL A 5 5.83 10.88 9.21
N SER A 6 6.88 11.34 9.87
CA SER A 6 7.63 12.52 9.43
C SER A 6 8.29 12.25 8.08
N ALA A 7 8.64 13.32 7.36
CA ALA A 7 9.33 13.20 6.08
C ALA A 7 10.65 12.42 6.22
N ALA A 8 11.38 12.67 7.31
CA ALA A 8 12.63 11.96 7.57
C ALA A 8 12.41 10.47 7.81
N GLU A 9 11.35 10.12 8.57
CA GLU A 9 11.01 8.72 8.81
C GLU A 9 10.59 8.03 7.52
N GLN A 10 9.79 8.69 6.70
CA GLN A 10 9.37 8.15 5.41
C GLN A 10 10.56 7.91 4.50
N LEU A 11 11.51 8.83 4.47
CA LEU A 11 12.73 8.68 3.67
C LEU A 11 13.55 7.50 4.16
N THR A 12 13.71 7.35 5.47
CA THR A 12 14.44 6.23 6.05
C THR A 12 13.80 4.90 5.68
N ILE A 13 12.48 4.80 5.79
CA ILE A 13 11.75 3.59 5.43
C ILE A 13 11.93 3.29 3.94
N SER A 14 11.82 4.30 3.08
CA SER A 14 12.00 4.13 1.64
C SER A 14 13.39 3.64 1.29
N LEU A 15 14.42 4.20 1.92
CA LEU A 15 15.80 3.79 1.68
C LEU A 15 16.05 2.36 2.14
N LEU A 16 15.52 1.97 3.30
CA LEU A 16 15.62 0.61 3.79
C LEU A 16 14.90 -0.36 2.84
N GLY A 17 13.74 0.04 2.32
CA GLY A 17 13.01 -0.77 1.36
C GLY A 17 13.79 -0.99 0.07
N ARG A 18 14.48 0.03 -0.41
CA ARG A 18 15.31 -0.09 -1.62
C ARG A 18 16.49 -1.03 -1.40
N ILE A 19 17.01 -1.09 -0.19
CA ILE A 19 18.10 -1.99 0.17
C ILE A 19 17.58 -3.41 0.36
N ALA A 20 16.43 -3.56 1.02
CA ALA A 20 15.86 -4.85 1.41
C ALA A 20 15.09 -5.53 0.27
N PHE A 21 14.46 -4.75 -0.62
CA PHE A 21 13.57 -5.28 -1.66
C PHE A 21 13.99 -4.81 -3.04
N LYS A 22 14.20 -5.75 -3.94
CA LYS A 22 14.24 -5.46 -5.36
C LYS A 22 12.82 -5.31 -5.87
N ASN A 23 12.65 -4.63 -7.01
CA ASN A 23 11.34 -4.40 -7.58
C ASN A 23 10.52 -5.69 -7.77
N ASP A 24 11.13 -6.75 -8.25
CA ASP A 24 10.45 -8.03 -8.46
C ASP A 24 10.05 -8.67 -7.14
N ASP A 25 10.88 -8.55 -6.11
CA ASP A 25 10.56 -9.08 -4.77
C ASP A 25 9.35 -8.34 -4.19
N LEU A 26 9.31 -7.03 -4.35
CA LEU A 26 8.21 -6.20 -3.88
C LEU A 26 6.91 -6.54 -4.61
N LYS A 27 6.98 -6.70 -5.92
CA LYS A 27 5.84 -7.17 -6.72
C LYS A 27 5.31 -8.49 -6.20
N GLY A 28 6.20 -9.44 -5.95
CA GLY A 28 5.84 -10.75 -5.43
C GLY A 28 5.13 -10.66 -4.09
N LEU A 29 5.61 -9.78 -3.19
CA LEU A 29 4.98 -9.57 -1.90
C LEU A 29 3.57 -8.98 -2.05
N VAL A 30 3.41 -8.02 -2.93
CA VAL A 30 2.12 -7.37 -3.18
C VAL A 30 1.12 -8.36 -3.79
N GLN A 31 1.56 -9.17 -4.73
CA GLN A 31 0.68 -10.04 -5.51
C GLN A 31 0.48 -11.42 -4.90
N LYS A 32 1.21 -11.78 -3.85
CA LYS A 32 1.19 -13.10 -3.25
C LYS A 32 -0.21 -13.49 -2.80
N GLY A 33 -0.68 -14.64 -3.25
CA GLY A 33 -1.97 -15.17 -2.87
C GLY A 33 -3.17 -14.54 -3.58
N SER A 34 -2.92 -13.61 -4.49
CA SER A 34 -4.01 -12.96 -5.20
C SER A 34 -4.45 -13.74 -6.43
N LYS A 35 -5.77 -13.78 -6.65
CA LYS A 35 -6.35 -14.34 -7.88
C LYS A 35 -6.38 -13.31 -9.01
N LYS A 36 -6.11 -12.04 -8.69
CA LYS A 36 -6.13 -10.93 -9.66
C LYS A 36 -4.86 -10.10 -9.47
N PRO A 37 -3.69 -10.66 -9.80
CA PRO A 37 -2.43 -9.99 -9.50
C PRO A 37 -2.27 -8.62 -10.17
N ALA A 38 -2.76 -8.44 -11.39
CA ALA A 38 -2.65 -7.15 -12.07
C ALA A 38 -3.48 -6.07 -11.37
N GLN A 39 -4.70 -6.41 -10.94
CA GLN A 39 -5.56 -5.47 -10.21
C GLN A 39 -4.99 -5.13 -8.84
N VAL A 40 -4.44 -6.12 -8.16
CA VAL A 40 -3.84 -5.92 -6.84
C VAL A 40 -2.62 -5.00 -6.94
N LEU A 41 -1.80 -5.18 -7.96
CA LEU A 41 -0.66 -4.31 -8.20
C LEU A 41 -1.10 -2.88 -8.51
N ALA A 42 -2.13 -2.74 -9.34
CA ALA A 42 -2.70 -1.42 -9.65
C ALA A 42 -3.23 -0.75 -8.37
N ALA A 43 -3.91 -1.51 -7.50
CA ALA A 43 -4.41 -1.01 -6.24
C ALA A 43 -3.26 -0.53 -5.34
N TYR A 44 -2.19 -1.30 -5.24
CA TYR A 44 -1.03 -0.89 -4.45
C TYR A 44 -0.47 0.45 -4.96
N ASN A 45 -0.35 0.61 -6.27
CA ASN A 45 0.17 1.84 -6.87
C ASN A 45 -0.77 3.04 -6.71
N LEU A 46 -2.05 2.80 -6.41
CA LEU A 46 -3.01 3.87 -6.09
C LEU A 46 -2.96 4.29 -4.61
N CYS A 47 -2.18 3.61 -3.79
CA CYS A 47 -2.03 3.92 -2.37
C CYS A 47 -1.10 5.13 -2.19
N ASP A 48 -1.66 6.33 -2.36
CA ASP A 48 -0.91 7.59 -2.31
C ASP A 48 -1.08 8.36 -1.00
N GLY A 49 -1.81 7.79 -0.05
CA GLY A 49 -2.09 8.45 1.22
C GLY A 49 -3.20 9.50 1.15
N ASN A 50 -3.79 9.71 -0.02
CA ASN A 50 -4.86 10.70 -0.22
C ASN A 50 -6.11 10.09 -0.84
N THR A 51 -6.07 8.84 -1.26
CA THR A 51 -7.19 8.16 -1.91
C THR A 51 -7.80 7.15 -0.95
N PRO A 52 -9.12 7.25 -0.66
CA PRO A 52 -9.78 6.28 0.22
C PRO A 52 -9.79 4.87 -0.37
N VAL A 53 -9.82 3.88 0.52
CA VAL A 53 -9.87 2.46 0.12
C VAL A 53 -11.02 2.18 -0.83
N THR A 54 -12.19 2.76 -0.59
CA THR A 54 -13.36 2.58 -1.47
C THR A 54 -13.08 3.02 -2.90
N THR A 55 -12.40 4.16 -3.05
CA THR A 55 -12.04 4.67 -4.37
C THR A 55 -11.01 3.79 -5.06
N ILE A 56 -10.01 3.33 -4.30
CA ILE A 56 -8.98 2.43 -4.83
C ILE A 56 -9.61 1.13 -5.32
N ALA A 57 -10.51 0.56 -4.50
CA ALA A 57 -11.20 -0.68 -4.85
C ALA A 57 -11.97 -0.53 -6.17
N ARG A 58 -12.68 0.57 -6.32
CA ARG A 58 -13.46 0.85 -7.53
C ARG A 58 -12.55 1.01 -8.76
N ARG A 59 -11.48 1.77 -8.62
CA ARG A 59 -10.56 2.02 -9.74
C ARG A 59 -9.78 0.77 -10.15
N ALA A 60 -9.38 -0.03 -9.19
CA ALA A 60 -8.64 -1.27 -9.45
C ALA A 60 -9.55 -2.44 -9.77
N LYS A 61 -10.88 -2.26 -9.69
CA LYS A 61 -11.88 -3.29 -9.95
C LYS A 61 -11.71 -4.49 -9.01
N ILE A 62 -11.49 -4.22 -7.75
CA ILE A 62 -11.35 -5.22 -6.69
C ILE A 62 -12.49 -5.02 -5.69
N ALA A 63 -13.08 -6.11 -5.21
CA ALA A 63 -14.09 -6.03 -4.16
C ALA A 63 -13.49 -5.39 -2.92
N HIS A 64 -14.23 -4.48 -2.28
CA HIS A 64 -13.76 -3.75 -1.11
C HIS A 64 -13.23 -4.66 0.01
N PRO A 65 -13.94 -5.75 0.39
CA PRO A 65 -13.41 -6.65 1.42
C PRO A 65 -12.08 -7.30 1.03
N SER A 66 -11.93 -7.68 -0.23
CA SER A 66 -10.68 -8.26 -0.73
C SER A 66 -9.53 -7.29 -0.65
N LEU A 67 -9.78 -6.04 -1.02
CA LEU A 67 -8.75 -4.99 -0.94
C LEU A 67 -8.38 -4.70 0.52
N SER A 68 -9.37 -4.66 1.42
CA SER A 68 -9.10 -4.44 2.84
C SER A 68 -8.18 -5.51 3.42
N VAL A 69 -8.39 -6.78 3.04
CA VAL A 69 -7.51 -7.88 3.45
C VAL A 69 -6.11 -7.69 2.90
N ALA A 70 -6.00 -7.31 1.62
CA ALA A 70 -4.70 -7.08 0.99
C ALA A 70 -3.95 -5.94 1.68
N ILE A 71 -4.62 -4.83 1.98
CA ILE A 71 -4.01 -3.68 2.65
C ILE A 71 -3.53 -4.07 4.05
N ALA A 72 -4.31 -4.86 4.79
CA ALA A 72 -3.90 -5.35 6.10
C ALA A 72 -2.63 -6.20 6.01
N LYS A 73 -2.54 -7.04 4.98
CA LYS A 73 -1.34 -7.84 4.74
C LYS A 73 -0.14 -6.95 4.44
N TRP A 74 -0.32 -5.95 3.56
CA TRP A 74 0.77 -5.03 3.21
C TRP A 74 1.23 -4.20 4.40
N GLU A 75 0.31 -3.83 5.28
CA GLU A 75 0.64 -3.12 6.52
C GLU A 75 1.51 -4.01 7.42
N ARG A 76 1.17 -5.28 7.56
CA ARG A 76 1.97 -6.23 8.35
C ARG A 76 3.35 -6.45 7.74
N LEU A 77 3.46 -6.38 6.42
CA LEU A 77 4.74 -6.51 5.72
C LEU A 77 5.57 -5.22 5.79
N GLY A 78 5.00 -4.13 6.27
CA GLY A 78 5.71 -2.86 6.37
C GLY A 78 5.81 -2.09 5.07
N ILE A 79 4.99 -2.40 4.07
CA ILE A 79 5.03 -1.74 2.76
C ILE A 79 3.88 -0.76 2.53
N VAL A 80 2.95 -0.67 3.49
CA VAL A 80 1.85 0.30 3.47
C VAL A 80 1.67 0.86 4.87
N LEU A 81 1.44 2.16 4.97
CA LEU A 81 0.95 2.82 6.18
C LEU A 81 -0.49 3.22 5.96
N LYS A 82 -1.30 3.15 7.01
CA LYS A 82 -2.67 3.63 6.98
C LYS A 82 -2.76 5.00 7.62
N LYS A 83 -3.37 5.95 6.90
CA LYS A 83 -3.73 7.25 7.43
C LYS A 83 -5.23 7.30 7.62
N LYS A 84 -5.70 8.14 8.52
CA LYS A 84 -7.14 8.33 8.75
C LYS A 84 -7.50 9.79 8.54
N ARG A 85 -8.62 10.02 7.87
CA ARG A 85 -9.16 11.36 7.67
C ARG A 85 -10.67 11.27 7.69
N GLY A 86 -11.29 11.87 8.72
CA GLY A 86 -12.75 11.92 8.80
C GLY A 86 -13.43 10.56 8.75
N GLY A 87 -12.83 9.54 9.35
CA GLY A 87 -13.37 8.18 9.34
C GLY A 87 -12.96 7.35 8.13
N GLU A 88 -12.33 7.95 7.14
CA GLU A 88 -11.85 7.21 5.98
C GLU A 88 -10.43 6.70 6.18
N THR A 89 -10.14 5.52 5.63
CA THR A 89 -8.78 4.97 5.62
C THR A 89 -8.11 5.35 4.32
N LEU A 90 -6.94 5.98 4.44
CA LEU A 90 -6.13 6.44 3.31
C LEU A 90 -4.81 5.68 3.33
N PRO A 91 -4.68 4.58 2.58
CA PRO A 91 -3.43 3.82 2.58
C PRO A 91 -2.35 4.54 1.80
N LEU A 92 -1.12 4.45 2.30
CA LEU A 92 0.06 5.03 1.67
C LEU A 92 1.07 3.91 1.40
N GLY A 93 1.33 3.66 0.13
CA GLY A 93 2.38 2.74 -0.27
C GLY A 93 3.75 3.37 -0.04
N LEU A 94 4.61 2.66 0.67
CA LEU A 94 5.92 3.18 1.07
C LEU A 94 7.00 3.01 0.00
N PHE A 95 6.78 2.10 -0.94
CA PHE A 95 7.74 1.80 -1.99
C PHE A 95 7.04 1.86 -3.34
N ARG A 96 7.76 2.32 -4.35
CA ARG A 96 7.21 2.42 -5.68
C ARG A 96 7.51 1.12 -6.46
N ILE A 97 6.47 0.58 -7.08
CA ILE A 97 6.61 -0.59 -7.95
C ILE A 97 6.42 -0.13 -9.38
N GLU A 98 7.43 -0.34 -10.19
CA GLU A 98 7.42 0.03 -11.60
C GLU A 98 7.10 -1.17 -12.49
#